data_c72bac6ed2197956caa6c15d830e6200
#
_entry.id   c72bac6ed2197956caa6c15d830e6200
#
_cell.length_a   1.000
_cell.length_b   1.000
_cell.length_c   1.000
_cell.angle_alpha   90.00
_cell.angle_beta   90.00
_cell.angle_gamma   90.00
#
_symmetry.space_group_name_H-M   'P 1'
#
loop_
_entity.id
_entity.type
_entity.pdbx_description
1 polymer ?
#
loop_
_entity_poly.entity_id
_entity_poly.type
_entity_poly.pdbx_seq_one_letter_code
_entity_poly.pdbx_strand_id
1 'polypeptide(L)'
;SPERLAERRQAAEYLEAYRAIAFPAAWLGDLKAECEEAGVEFMATVYLPEDIPVIAPHVRRFKVASFEAVDLPFILAHREYGHQTIISTGGLDETELGRLLELRDAMFGRWDLRLLHCVSAYPTRPWELNLAAIGRYELNGLSDHTLNLWTGALAVAAGAGIVEKHVRLPETPPDNPDYPHSLTPAQFREYVANVRLAERMLGTGEKRVMPCEQPTL
;
A
#
# COMPACT_ATOMS: atom_id res chain seq x y z
N SER A 1 -9.23 19.34 3.47
CA SER A 1 -9.37 20.03 2.18
C SER A 1 -8.03 20.08 1.43
N PRO A 2 -8.03 20.30 0.08
CA PRO A 2 -6.80 20.47 -0.70
C PRO A 2 -5.85 21.54 -0.17
N GLU A 3 -6.39 22.65 0.31
CA GLU A 3 -5.63 23.76 0.90
C GLU A 3 -4.85 23.30 2.15
N ARG A 4 -5.54 22.58 3.07
CA ARG A 4 -4.94 22.05 4.28
C ARG A 4 -3.87 21.01 3.97
N LEU A 5 -4.05 20.19 2.95
CA LEU A 5 -3.05 19.22 2.53
C LEU A 5 -1.81 19.90 1.94
N ALA A 6 -1.99 20.91 1.09
CA ALA A 6 -0.88 21.69 0.53
C ALA A 6 -0.09 22.43 1.65
N GLU A 7 -0.77 22.99 2.63
CA GLU A 7 -0.16 23.63 3.80
C GLU A 7 0.65 22.60 4.63
N ARG A 8 0.04 21.46 4.97
CA ARG A 8 0.69 20.39 5.77
C ARG A 8 1.96 19.86 5.12
N ARG A 9 1.95 19.69 3.81
CA ARG A 9 3.09 19.18 3.03
C ARG A 9 4.08 20.27 2.61
N GLN A 10 3.81 21.54 2.92
CA GLN A 10 4.57 22.68 2.44
C GLN A 10 4.75 22.66 0.91
N ALA A 11 3.70 22.29 0.22
CA ALA A 11 3.67 21.98 -1.21
C ALA A 11 2.58 22.81 -1.93
N ALA A 12 2.64 24.15 -1.77
CA ALA A 12 1.66 25.06 -2.35
C ALA A 12 1.58 24.98 -3.88
N GLU A 13 2.67 24.61 -4.53
CA GLU A 13 2.75 24.41 -5.98
C GLU A 13 1.88 23.25 -6.49
N TYR A 14 1.52 22.30 -5.61
CA TYR A 14 0.65 21.17 -5.96
C TYR A 14 -0.83 21.40 -5.63
N LEU A 15 -1.20 22.60 -5.13
CA LEU A 15 -2.58 22.87 -4.69
C LEU A 15 -3.61 22.60 -5.78
N GLU A 16 -3.34 23.02 -7.02
CA GLU A 16 -4.26 22.81 -8.15
C GLU A 16 -4.40 21.31 -8.47
N ALA A 17 -3.32 20.54 -8.39
CA ALA A 17 -3.36 19.10 -8.57
C ALA A 17 -4.20 18.44 -7.45
N TYR A 18 -4.02 18.85 -6.18
CA TYR A 18 -4.83 18.34 -5.07
C TYR A 18 -6.32 18.66 -5.23
N ARG A 19 -6.65 19.86 -5.74
CA ARG A 19 -8.04 20.23 -6.04
C ARG A 19 -8.64 19.37 -7.15
N ALA A 20 -7.85 19.05 -8.16
CA ALA A 20 -8.31 18.26 -9.31
C ALA A 20 -8.59 16.80 -8.95
N ILE A 21 -7.87 16.22 -7.96
CA ILE A 21 -8.03 14.82 -7.55
C ILE A 21 -8.85 14.63 -6.28
N ALA A 22 -9.23 15.71 -5.58
CA ALA A 22 -10.04 15.62 -4.38
C ALA A 22 -11.45 15.14 -4.73
N PHE A 23 -11.91 14.09 -4.07
CA PHE A 23 -13.28 13.60 -4.23
C PHE A 23 -14.17 14.03 -3.05
N PRO A 24 -15.47 14.22 -3.26
CA PRO A 24 -16.41 14.59 -2.20
C PRO A 24 -16.55 13.48 -1.16
N ALA A 25 -16.53 13.80 0.14
CA ALA A 25 -16.75 12.82 1.20
C ALA A 25 -18.10 12.10 1.10
N ALA A 26 -19.10 12.72 0.44
CA ALA A 26 -20.40 12.12 0.18
C ALA A 26 -20.31 10.83 -0.68
N TRP A 27 -19.24 10.65 -1.45
CA TRP A 27 -19.05 9.45 -2.28
C TRP A 27 -18.57 8.22 -1.49
N LEU A 28 -18.11 8.39 -0.24
CA LEU A 28 -17.55 7.29 0.55
C LEU A 28 -18.51 6.12 0.72
N GLY A 29 -19.80 6.42 0.95
CA GLY A 29 -20.84 5.39 1.06
C GLY A 29 -21.06 4.61 -0.24
N ASP A 30 -21.13 5.31 -1.36
CA ASP A 30 -21.33 4.72 -2.68
C ASP A 30 -20.12 3.89 -3.11
N LEU A 31 -18.90 4.42 -2.92
CA LEU A 31 -17.66 3.69 -3.23
C LEU A 31 -17.52 2.40 -2.41
N LYS A 32 -17.92 2.46 -1.12
CA LYS A 32 -17.95 1.27 -0.28
C LYS A 32 -18.94 0.23 -0.81
N ALA A 33 -20.16 0.66 -1.20
CA ALA A 33 -21.19 -0.23 -1.73
C ALA A 33 -20.75 -0.89 -3.05
N GLU A 34 -20.14 -0.14 -3.95
CA GLU A 34 -19.57 -0.66 -5.20
C GLU A 34 -18.47 -1.70 -4.95
N CYS A 35 -17.58 -1.45 -3.98
CA CYS A 35 -16.57 -2.42 -3.59
C CYS A 35 -17.18 -3.70 -3.01
N GLU A 36 -18.19 -3.57 -2.16
CA GLU A 36 -18.90 -4.72 -1.56
C GLU A 36 -19.61 -5.54 -2.64
N GLU A 37 -20.27 -4.90 -3.62
CA GLU A 37 -20.89 -5.58 -4.77
C GLU A 37 -19.85 -6.30 -5.63
N ALA A 38 -18.67 -5.70 -5.82
CA ALA A 38 -17.55 -6.32 -6.52
C ALA A 38 -16.83 -7.43 -5.71
N GLY A 39 -17.21 -7.66 -4.46
CA GLY A 39 -16.61 -8.67 -3.58
C GLY A 39 -15.20 -8.29 -3.10
N VAL A 40 -14.88 -6.98 -3.04
CA VAL A 40 -13.61 -6.46 -2.53
C VAL A 40 -13.85 -5.52 -1.35
N GLU A 41 -12.85 -5.36 -0.49
CA GLU A 41 -12.93 -4.45 0.65
C GLU A 41 -12.56 -3.03 0.21
N PHE A 42 -13.41 -2.05 0.58
CA PHE A 42 -13.10 -0.64 0.42
C PHE A 42 -12.06 -0.18 1.47
N MET A 43 -11.04 0.50 1.01
CA MET A 43 -10.02 1.13 1.85
C MET A 43 -9.69 2.52 1.31
N ALA A 44 -9.38 3.46 2.19
CA ALA A 44 -9.04 4.83 1.81
C ALA A 44 -7.76 5.30 2.50
N THR A 45 -6.98 6.12 1.79
CA THR A 45 -5.83 6.83 2.36
C THR A 45 -6.30 8.08 3.06
N VAL A 46 -5.84 8.27 4.30
CA VAL A 46 -6.09 9.48 5.09
C VAL A 46 -4.85 10.37 5.02
N TYR A 47 -5.05 11.66 4.80
CA TYR A 47 -3.98 12.65 4.70
C TYR A 47 -4.01 13.71 5.81
N LEU A 48 -5.17 13.94 6.42
CA LEU A 48 -5.37 14.96 7.43
C LEU A 48 -6.06 14.37 8.68
N PRO A 49 -5.70 14.81 9.90
CA PRO A 49 -6.33 14.32 11.13
C PRO A 49 -7.86 14.47 11.14
N GLU A 50 -8.37 15.58 10.59
CA GLU A 50 -9.80 15.85 10.49
C GLU A 50 -10.57 14.92 9.56
N ASP A 51 -9.89 14.22 8.66
CA ASP A 51 -10.51 13.26 7.74
C ASP A 51 -10.65 11.86 8.37
N ILE A 52 -9.89 11.55 9.43
CA ILE A 52 -9.97 10.25 10.11
C ILE A 52 -11.41 9.92 10.55
N PRO A 53 -12.11 10.79 11.32
CA PRO A 53 -13.47 10.50 11.76
C PRO A 53 -14.49 10.43 10.62
N VAL A 54 -14.21 11.08 9.48
CA VAL A 54 -15.08 11.04 8.30
C VAL A 54 -14.94 9.71 7.56
N ILE A 55 -13.73 9.18 7.47
CA ILE A 55 -13.41 7.96 6.73
C ILE A 55 -13.68 6.70 7.57
N ALA A 56 -13.43 6.74 8.88
CA ALA A 56 -13.53 5.59 9.78
C ALA A 56 -14.83 4.77 9.67
N PRO A 57 -16.05 5.37 9.54
CA PRO A 57 -17.29 4.60 9.40
C PRO A 57 -17.38 3.76 8.11
N HIS A 58 -16.58 4.08 7.11
CA HIS A 58 -16.66 3.46 5.79
C HIS A 58 -15.60 2.38 5.54
N VAL A 59 -14.54 2.31 6.35
CA VAL A 59 -13.41 1.41 6.14
C VAL A 59 -13.24 0.46 7.33
N ARG A 60 -12.58 -0.67 7.09
CA ARG A 60 -12.07 -1.57 8.15
C ARG A 60 -10.57 -1.40 8.36
N ARG A 61 -9.91 -0.77 7.39
CA ARG A 61 -8.46 -0.53 7.36
C ARG A 61 -8.21 0.89 6.90
N PHE A 62 -7.26 1.53 7.55
CA PHE A 62 -6.73 2.80 7.09
C PHE A 62 -5.47 2.60 6.27
N LYS A 63 -5.24 3.46 5.29
CA LYS A 63 -3.96 3.61 4.61
C LYS A 63 -3.34 4.96 4.98
N VAL A 64 -2.05 4.96 5.26
CA VAL A 64 -1.24 6.16 5.46
C VAL A 64 -0.14 6.17 4.39
N ALA A 65 -0.03 7.26 3.65
CA ALA A 65 0.98 7.40 2.61
C ALA A 65 2.37 7.69 3.21
N SER A 66 3.41 7.49 2.41
CA SER A 66 4.81 7.60 2.87
C SER A 66 5.16 8.97 3.44
N PHE A 67 4.63 10.05 2.86
CA PHE A 67 4.91 11.42 3.34
C PHE A 67 4.36 11.70 4.74
N GLU A 68 3.31 11.01 5.14
CA GLU A 68 2.70 11.13 6.47
C GLU A 68 3.31 10.14 7.49
N ALA A 69 4.16 9.22 7.06
CA ALA A 69 4.73 8.16 7.90
C ALA A 69 5.68 8.68 9.00
N VAL A 70 6.20 9.89 8.87
CA VAL A 70 7.04 10.56 9.90
C VAL A 70 6.23 11.27 10.97
N ASP A 71 4.92 11.47 10.76
CA ASP A 71 4.02 12.15 11.71
C ASP A 71 3.41 11.16 12.70
N LEU A 72 4.15 10.85 13.76
CA LEU A 72 3.70 9.92 14.79
C LEU A 72 2.38 10.33 15.48
N PRO A 73 2.13 11.60 15.82
CA PRO A 73 0.83 12.03 16.33
C PRO A 73 -0.33 11.73 15.38
N PHE A 74 -0.15 11.96 14.09
CA PHE A 74 -1.14 11.62 13.07
C PHE A 74 -1.38 10.11 12.98
N ILE A 75 -0.31 9.30 12.97
CA ILE A 75 -0.42 7.84 12.97
C ILE A 75 -1.19 7.37 14.21
N LEU A 76 -0.83 7.86 15.40
CA LEU A 76 -1.48 7.48 16.66
C LEU A 76 -2.97 7.86 16.71
N ALA A 77 -3.40 8.91 16.03
CA ALA A 77 -4.82 9.28 15.96
C ALA A 77 -5.70 8.21 15.30
N HIS A 78 -5.15 7.37 14.40
CA HIS A 78 -5.89 6.27 13.78
C HIS A 78 -6.20 5.13 14.77
N ARG A 79 -5.37 4.98 15.81
CA ARG A 79 -5.54 3.91 16.82
C ARG A 79 -6.87 3.99 17.56
N GLU A 80 -7.40 5.19 17.77
CA GLU A 80 -8.65 5.40 18.51
C GLU A 80 -9.86 4.70 17.88
N TYR A 81 -9.78 4.40 16.59
CA TYR A 81 -10.83 3.72 15.84
C TYR A 81 -10.71 2.20 15.84
N GLY A 82 -9.61 1.64 16.36
CA GLY A 82 -9.39 0.19 16.47
C GLY A 82 -9.21 -0.53 15.14
N HIS A 83 -9.11 0.19 14.01
CA HIS A 83 -8.93 -0.39 12.70
C HIS A 83 -7.46 -0.74 12.43
N GLN A 84 -7.22 -1.76 11.59
CA GLN A 84 -5.89 -2.00 11.04
C GLN A 84 -5.39 -0.74 10.31
N THR A 85 -4.12 -0.40 10.49
CA THR A 85 -3.51 0.72 9.79
C THR A 85 -2.30 0.25 9.00
N ILE A 86 -2.32 0.51 7.69
CA ILE A 86 -1.26 0.14 6.74
C ILE A 86 -0.50 1.41 6.36
N ILE A 87 0.81 1.42 6.59
CA ILE A 87 1.68 2.59 6.37
C ILE A 87 2.74 2.24 5.34
N SER A 88 2.85 3.04 4.27
CA SER A 88 4.00 2.97 3.35
C SER A 88 5.18 3.76 3.91
N THR A 89 6.42 3.26 3.68
CA THR A 89 7.64 3.78 4.31
C THR A 89 8.63 4.39 3.31
N GLY A 90 8.14 4.82 2.14
CA GLY A 90 8.99 5.41 1.11
C GLY A 90 9.58 6.76 1.52
N GLY A 91 10.87 6.94 1.23
CA GLY A 91 11.60 8.15 1.59
C GLY A 91 12.09 8.21 3.04
N LEU A 92 11.75 7.23 3.88
CA LEU A 92 12.25 7.16 5.25
C LEU A 92 13.69 6.64 5.26
N ASP A 93 14.50 7.24 6.12
CA ASP A 93 15.82 6.68 6.47
C ASP A 93 15.68 5.55 7.52
N GLU A 94 16.82 4.92 7.87
CA GLU A 94 16.85 3.81 8.84
C GLU A 94 16.42 4.24 10.26
N THR A 95 16.67 5.49 10.63
CA THR A 95 16.29 6.04 11.95
C THR A 95 14.79 6.28 12.02
N GLU A 96 14.22 6.84 10.97
CA GLU A 96 12.77 7.10 10.85
C GLU A 96 11.98 5.79 10.78
N LEU A 97 12.46 4.84 9.99
CA LEU A 97 11.88 3.49 9.94
C LEU A 97 11.96 2.81 11.31
N GLY A 98 13.09 2.94 12.03
CA GLY A 98 13.27 2.39 13.37
C GLY A 98 12.19 2.85 14.34
N ARG A 99 11.80 4.12 14.31
CA ARG A 99 10.70 4.64 15.16
C ARG A 99 9.34 3.99 14.86
N LEU A 100 9.05 3.70 13.60
CA LEU A 100 7.82 3.00 13.22
C LEU A 100 7.85 1.52 13.64
N LEU A 101 9.01 0.87 13.54
CA LEU A 101 9.18 -0.50 14.00
C LEU A 101 9.00 -0.59 15.52
N GLU A 102 9.59 0.32 16.28
CA GLU A 102 9.40 0.43 17.74
C GLU A 102 7.91 0.66 18.09
N LEU A 103 7.23 1.55 17.37
CA LEU A 103 5.79 1.78 17.56
C LEU A 103 4.97 0.51 17.26
N ARG A 104 5.24 -0.17 16.13
CA ARG A 104 4.58 -1.43 15.77
C ARG A 104 4.74 -2.47 16.87
N ASP A 105 5.95 -2.66 17.37
CA ASP A 105 6.26 -3.67 18.36
C ASP A 105 5.66 -3.32 19.73
N ALA A 106 5.69 -2.05 20.14
CA ALA A 106 5.04 -1.56 21.35
C ALA A 106 3.51 -1.69 21.32
N MET A 107 2.92 -1.69 20.13
CA MET A 107 1.46 -1.81 19.92
C MET A 107 1.02 -3.25 19.62
N PHE A 108 1.93 -4.20 19.56
CA PHE A 108 1.61 -5.60 19.24
C PHE A 108 0.48 -6.15 20.13
N GLY A 109 -0.52 -6.76 19.49
CA GLY A 109 -1.72 -7.28 20.16
C GLY A 109 -2.72 -6.22 20.65
N ARG A 110 -2.42 -4.92 20.49
CA ARG A 110 -3.31 -3.81 20.88
C ARG A 110 -3.78 -2.99 19.70
N TRP A 111 -3.03 -2.98 18.62
CA TRP A 111 -3.32 -2.29 17.37
C TRP A 111 -2.59 -2.98 16.22
N ASP A 112 -3.31 -3.33 15.16
CA ASP A 112 -2.76 -4.00 13.98
C ASP A 112 -2.13 -2.97 13.04
N LEU A 113 -0.84 -2.68 13.26
CA LEU A 113 -0.04 -1.76 12.45
C LEU A 113 0.80 -2.55 11.46
N ARG A 114 0.63 -2.27 10.16
CA ARG A 114 1.34 -2.92 9.06
C ARG A 114 2.21 -1.93 8.32
N LEU A 115 3.48 -2.27 8.11
CA LEU A 115 4.44 -1.44 7.41
C LEU A 115 4.77 -2.05 6.05
N LEU A 116 4.66 -1.24 4.99
CA LEU A 116 5.01 -1.63 3.63
C LEU A 116 6.34 -0.98 3.24
N HIS A 117 7.27 -1.80 2.76
CA HIS A 117 8.41 -1.27 2.02
C HIS A 117 7.93 -0.44 0.83
N CYS A 118 8.58 0.65 0.55
CA CYS A 118 8.20 1.55 -0.53
C CYS A 118 9.41 2.36 -1.00
N VAL A 119 9.46 2.63 -2.29
CA VAL A 119 10.33 3.64 -2.88
C VAL A 119 9.45 4.70 -3.52
N SER A 120 9.49 5.94 -3.00
CA SER A 120 8.67 7.06 -3.46
C SER A 120 9.23 7.72 -4.71
N ALA A 121 9.42 6.93 -5.76
CA ALA A 121 9.73 7.38 -7.13
C ALA A 121 8.65 6.86 -8.09
N TYR A 122 8.18 7.68 -9.01
CA TYR A 122 6.99 7.44 -9.83
C TYR A 122 7.27 7.61 -11.33
N PRO A 123 7.63 6.53 -12.10
CA PRO A 123 7.80 5.15 -11.64
C PRO A 123 9.15 4.89 -10.97
N THR A 124 9.19 3.88 -10.08
CA THR A 124 10.42 3.35 -9.51
C THR A 124 11.14 2.46 -10.53
N ARG A 125 12.47 2.59 -10.65
CA ARG A 125 13.27 1.64 -11.41
C ARG A 125 13.39 0.31 -10.67
N PRO A 126 13.20 -0.85 -11.30
CA PRO A 126 13.20 -2.15 -10.61
C PRO A 126 14.46 -2.43 -9.77
N TRP A 127 15.63 -2.00 -10.23
CA TRP A 127 16.92 -2.21 -9.52
C TRP A 127 17.15 -1.24 -8.34
N GLU A 128 16.31 -0.22 -8.17
CA GLU A 128 16.35 0.71 -7.02
C GLU A 128 15.38 0.28 -5.91
N LEU A 129 14.59 -0.78 -6.12
CA LEU A 129 13.52 -1.17 -5.22
C LEU A 129 14.01 -1.81 -3.91
N ASN A 130 15.18 -2.45 -3.90
CA ASN A 130 15.79 -3.05 -2.70
C ASN A 130 14.83 -3.97 -1.91
N LEU A 131 14.20 -4.94 -2.57
CA LEU A 131 13.20 -5.85 -1.96
C LEU A 131 13.71 -6.63 -0.74
N ALA A 132 15.04 -6.80 -0.61
CA ALA A 132 15.63 -7.45 0.56
C ALA A 132 15.30 -6.72 1.89
N ALA A 133 14.96 -5.43 1.82
CA ALA A 133 14.51 -4.67 2.99
C ALA A 133 13.24 -5.27 3.64
N ILE A 134 12.38 -5.93 2.87
CA ILE A 134 11.15 -6.57 3.39
C ILE A 134 11.53 -7.61 4.45
N GLY A 135 12.41 -8.55 4.12
CA GLY A 135 12.86 -9.58 5.07
C GLY A 135 13.79 -9.00 6.16
N ARG A 136 14.68 -8.06 5.81
CA ARG A 136 15.63 -7.48 6.77
C ARG A 136 14.95 -6.77 7.95
N TYR A 137 13.88 -6.01 7.69
CA TYR A 137 13.16 -5.24 8.70
C TYR A 137 11.80 -5.86 9.07
N GLU A 138 11.54 -7.09 8.63
CA GLU A 138 10.27 -7.80 8.89
C GLU A 138 9.04 -6.95 8.51
N LEU A 139 9.13 -6.30 7.34
CA LEU A 139 8.04 -5.48 6.83
C LEU A 139 6.91 -6.37 6.30
N ASN A 140 5.68 -5.88 6.41
CA ASN A 140 4.50 -6.67 6.07
C ASN A 140 4.25 -6.78 4.56
N GLY A 141 4.92 -5.95 3.74
CA GLY A 141 4.69 -5.99 2.31
C GLY A 141 5.39 -4.90 1.52
N LEU A 142 4.86 -4.65 0.33
CA LEU A 142 5.38 -3.72 -0.66
C LEU A 142 4.30 -2.76 -1.15
N SER A 143 4.58 -1.45 -1.17
CA SER A 143 3.89 -0.46 -1.99
C SER A 143 4.70 -0.26 -3.27
N ASP A 144 4.20 -0.79 -4.39
CA ASP A 144 4.96 -0.95 -5.65
C ASP A 144 4.62 0.13 -6.67
N HIS A 145 5.61 0.98 -6.98
CA HIS A 145 5.53 2.03 -8.01
C HIS A 145 6.28 1.68 -9.30
N THR A 146 6.73 0.44 -9.48
CA THR A 146 7.35 -0.01 -10.74
C THR A 146 6.29 -0.26 -11.81
N LEU A 147 6.70 -0.42 -13.07
CA LEU A 147 5.84 -0.95 -14.14
C LEU A 147 6.10 -2.44 -14.42
N ASN A 148 6.96 -3.07 -13.63
CA ASN A 148 7.33 -4.47 -13.82
C ASN A 148 6.26 -5.41 -13.25
N LEU A 149 5.78 -6.35 -14.05
CA LEU A 149 4.69 -7.25 -13.69
C LEU A 149 5.11 -8.40 -12.75
N TRP A 150 6.40 -8.56 -12.48
CA TRP A 150 6.94 -9.59 -11.57
C TRP A 150 7.30 -9.06 -10.19
N THR A 151 7.31 -7.73 -10.01
CA THR A 151 7.75 -7.11 -8.75
C THR A 151 6.95 -7.61 -7.56
N GLY A 152 5.63 -7.71 -7.67
CA GLY A 152 4.79 -8.25 -6.60
C GLY A 152 5.11 -9.72 -6.26
N ALA A 153 5.38 -10.55 -7.28
CA ALA A 153 5.78 -11.93 -7.08
C ALA A 153 7.14 -12.04 -6.36
N LEU A 154 8.10 -11.18 -6.72
CA LEU A 154 9.39 -11.11 -6.05
C LEU A 154 9.26 -10.59 -4.61
N ALA A 155 8.35 -9.64 -4.37
CA ALA A 155 8.05 -9.17 -3.02
C ALA A 155 7.48 -10.29 -2.13
N VAL A 156 6.57 -11.12 -2.66
CA VAL A 156 6.06 -12.32 -1.98
C VAL A 156 7.20 -13.27 -1.63
N ALA A 157 8.12 -13.53 -2.58
CA ALA A 157 9.31 -14.33 -2.31
C ALA A 157 10.24 -13.73 -1.25
N ALA A 158 10.24 -12.39 -1.09
CA ALA A 158 10.97 -11.68 -0.05
C ALA A 158 10.21 -11.62 1.31
N GLY A 159 9.01 -12.20 1.41
CA GLY A 159 8.21 -12.26 2.64
C GLY A 159 7.01 -11.32 2.69
N ALA A 160 6.67 -10.62 1.62
CA ALA A 160 5.51 -9.74 1.59
C ALA A 160 4.19 -10.52 1.69
N GLY A 161 3.34 -10.16 2.65
CA GLY A 161 1.95 -10.60 2.77
C GLY A 161 0.94 -9.59 2.21
N ILE A 162 1.38 -8.36 1.95
CA ILE A 162 0.56 -7.28 1.38
C ILE A 162 1.32 -6.69 0.19
N VAL A 163 0.62 -6.47 -0.92
CA VAL A 163 1.15 -5.75 -2.08
C VAL A 163 0.15 -4.70 -2.52
N GLU A 164 0.60 -3.45 -2.60
CA GLU A 164 -0.17 -2.30 -3.08
C GLU A 164 0.30 -1.88 -4.47
N LYS A 165 -0.61 -1.53 -5.35
CA LYS A 165 -0.30 -1.18 -6.74
C LYS A 165 -1.26 -0.14 -7.31
N HIS A 166 -0.72 0.86 -8.01
CA HIS A 166 -1.52 1.80 -8.79
C HIS A 166 -2.13 1.14 -10.03
N VAL A 167 -3.42 1.39 -10.24
CA VAL A 167 -4.17 0.92 -11.42
C VAL A 167 -4.90 2.10 -12.03
N ARG A 168 -4.93 2.19 -13.35
CA ARG A 168 -5.68 3.20 -14.09
C ARG A 168 -6.71 2.57 -15.01
N LEU A 169 -7.76 3.30 -15.27
CA LEU A 169 -8.73 2.94 -16.30
C LEU A 169 -8.14 3.23 -17.71
N PRO A 170 -8.64 2.56 -18.75
CA PRO A 170 -8.24 2.84 -20.13
C PRO A 170 -8.44 4.30 -20.53
N GLU A 171 -9.47 4.95 -19.97
CA GLU A 171 -9.87 6.32 -20.25
C GLU A 171 -9.07 7.37 -19.45
N THR A 172 -8.21 6.94 -18.50
CA THR A 172 -7.39 7.86 -17.72
C THR A 172 -6.52 8.70 -18.64
N PRO A 173 -6.64 10.04 -18.60
CA PRO A 173 -5.89 10.90 -19.51
C PRO A 173 -4.38 10.87 -19.17
N PRO A 174 -3.51 11.02 -20.20
CA PRO A 174 -2.05 10.93 -20.02
C PRO A 174 -1.43 11.99 -19.09
N ASP A 175 -2.12 13.11 -18.89
CA ASP A 175 -1.73 14.19 -17.97
C ASP A 175 -2.15 13.95 -16.52
N ASN A 176 -2.88 12.86 -16.25
CA ASN A 176 -3.15 12.44 -14.88
C ASN A 176 -1.82 12.06 -14.18
N PRO A 177 -1.53 12.59 -12.99
CA PRO A 177 -0.27 12.34 -12.27
C PRO A 177 0.06 10.86 -12.06
N ASP A 178 -0.95 10.01 -11.87
CA ASP A 178 -0.77 8.57 -11.64
C ASP A 178 -0.58 7.76 -12.94
N TYR A 179 -0.83 8.37 -14.10
CA TYR A 179 -0.78 7.66 -15.39
C TYR A 179 0.56 6.96 -15.66
N PRO A 180 1.74 7.60 -15.42
CA PRO A 180 3.03 7.04 -15.80
C PRO A 180 3.43 5.79 -15.02
N HIS A 181 2.87 5.56 -13.82
CA HIS A 181 3.26 4.47 -12.92
C HIS A 181 2.11 3.50 -12.58
N SER A 182 0.95 3.70 -13.18
CA SER A 182 -0.23 2.83 -13.01
C SER A 182 -0.29 1.73 -14.07
N LEU A 183 -0.72 0.55 -13.68
CA LEU A 183 -0.99 -0.55 -14.58
C LEU A 183 -2.39 -0.41 -15.20
N THR A 184 -2.54 -0.85 -16.45
CA THR A 184 -3.86 -1.07 -17.04
C THR A 184 -4.54 -2.28 -16.40
N PRO A 185 -5.88 -2.46 -16.52
CA PRO A 185 -6.57 -3.62 -15.97
C PRO A 185 -6.03 -4.97 -16.48
N ALA A 186 -5.58 -5.02 -17.75
CA ALA A 186 -4.97 -6.23 -18.30
C ALA A 186 -3.62 -6.55 -17.65
N GLN A 187 -2.76 -5.55 -17.51
CA GLN A 187 -1.46 -5.68 -16.82
C GLN A 187 -1.65 -6.01 -15.34
N PHE A 188 -2.63 -5.39 -14.68
CA PHE A 188 -2.92 -5.68 -13.27
C PHE A 188 -3.41 -7.11 -13.07
N ARG A 189 -4.23 -7.65 -13.99
CA ARG A 189 -4.62 -9.06 -13.96
C ARG A 189 -3.41 -9.99 -14.04
N GLU A 190 -2.47 -9.72 -14.94
CA GLU A 190 -1.22 -10.49 -15.06
C GLU A 190 -0.36 -10.35 -13.80
N TYR A 191 -0.22 -9.12 -13.27
CA TYR A 191 0.49 -8.85 -12.03
C TYR A 191 -0.07 -9.69 -10.86
N VAL A 192 -1.38 -9.70 -10.69
CA VAL A 192 -2.06 -10.51 -9.65
C VAL A 192 -1.84 -12.00 -9.89
N ALA A 193 -1.92 -12.46 -11.14
CA ALA A 193 -1.66 -13.86 -11.47
C ALA A 193 -0.23 -14.29 -11.09
N ASN A 194 0.76 -13.43 -11.35
CA ASN A 194 2.15 -13.66 -10.97
C ASN A 194 2.33 -13.69 -9.45
N VAL A 195 1.69 -12.78 -8.71
CA VAL A 195 1.67 -12.77 -7.23
C VAL A 195 1.10 -14.08 -6.70
N ARG A 196 -0.06 -14.52 -7.20
CA ARG A 196 -0.71 -15.77 -6.77
C ARG A 196 0.09 -17.02 -7.15
N LEU A 197 0.80 -16.97 -8.26
CA LEU A 197 1.70 -18.07 -8.65
C LEU A 197 2.88 -18.16 -7.67
N ALA A 198 3.53 -17.04 -7.35
CA ALA A 198 4.63 -17.01 -6.39
C ALA A 198 4.20 -17.52 -5.00
N GLU A 199 3.04 -17.11 -4.51
CA GLU A 199 2.46 -17.58 -3.25
C GLU A 199 2.33 -19.10 -3.22
N ARG A 200 1.84 -19.72 -4.30
CA ARG A 200 1.75 -21.18 -4.40
C ARG A 200 3.11 -21.87 -4.53
N MET A 201 4.06 -21.23 -5.20
CA MET A 201 5.42 -21.78 -5.39
C MET A 201 6.25 -21.77 -4.10
N LEU A 202 5.99 -20.85 -3.18
CA LEU A 202 6.66 -20.81 -1.87
C LEU A 202 6.35 -22.07 -1.05
N GLY A 203 5.15 -22.62 -1.16
CA GLY A 203 4.74 -23.82 -0.43
C GLY A 203 4.85 -23.66 1.09
N THR A 204 5.10 -24.74 1.80
CA THR A 204 5.19 -24.79 3.27
C THR A 204 6.63 -24.70 3.80
N GLY A 205 7.63 -24.73 2.93
CA GLY A 205 9.06 -24.83 3.31
C GLY A 205 9.49 -26.25 3.78
N GLU A 206 8.56 -27.20 3.93
CA GLU A 206 8.86 -28.55 4.34
C GLU A 206 9.47 -29.35 3.17
N LYS A 207 10.67 -29.92 3.37
CA LYS A 207 11.29 -30.81 2.38
C LYS A 207 10.65 -32.18 2.42
N ARG A 208 9.92 -32.55 1.35
CA ARG A 208 9.24 -33.84 1.20
C ARG A 208 9.24 -34.27 -0.25
N VAL A 209 8.99 -35.58 -0.47
CA VAL A 209 8.72 -36.09 -1.82
C VAL A 209 7.41 -35.50 -2.32
N MET A 210 7.46 -34.84 -3.45
CA MET A 210 6.26 -34.20 -4.01
C MET A 210 5.44 -35.25 -4.81
N PRO A 211 4.10 -35.07 -4.89
CA PRO A 211 3.23 -36.01 -5.58
C PRO A 211 3.65 -36.27 -7.06
N CYS A 212 4.19 -35.27 -7.74
CA CYS A 212 4.67 -35.38 -9.13
C CYS A 212 5.94 -36.21 -9.28
N GLU A 213 6.68 -36.45 -8.18
CA GLU A 213 7.91 -37.28 -8.20
C GLU A 213 7.60 -38.77 -8.01
N GLN A 214 6.45 -39.13 -7.41
CA GLN A 214 6.10 -40.50 -7.07
C GLN A 214 6.12 -41.51 -8.23
N PRO A 215 5.71 -41.16 -9.48
CA PRO A 215 5.80 -42.08 -10.60
C PRO A 215 7.23 -42.43 -11.02
N THR A 216 8.23 -41.65 -10.57
CA THR A 216 9.66 -41.83 -10.94
C THR A 216 10.50 -42.44 -9.81
N LEU A 217 9.90 -42.65 -8.63
CA LEU A 217 10.50 -43.36 -7.50
C LEU A 217 10.01 -44.79 -7.41
#